data_875377be85c0a1d61076e483dceff355
#
_entry.id   875377be85c0a1d61076e483dceff355
#
_cell.length_a   1.000
_cell.length_b   1.000
_cell.length_c   1.000
_cell.angle_alpha   90.00
_cell.angle_beta   90.00
_cell.angle_gamma   90.00
#
_symmetry.space_group_name_H-M   'P 1'
#
loop_
_entity.id
_entity.type
_entity.pdbx_description
1 polymer ?
#
loop_
_entity_poly.entity_id
_entity_poly.type
_entity_poly.pdbx_seq_one_letter_code
_entity_poly.pdbx_strand_id
1 'polypeptide(L)'
;MKWFQVVGALVTAAALGLFVSHSSSSARTFPAVVACNASAISSAYHQVDSVQSFGCAGQFAYLWATVGKGEGEIGVTEVAHYDLATSSWKNVSRLHYCVDHRLPTYVQFWGCNSN
;
A
#
# COMPACT_ATOMS: atom_id res chain seq x y z
N MET A 1 50.23 -17.70 -36.62
CA MET A 1 49.89 -16.83 -36.72
C MET A 1 48.61 -16.71 -36.56
N LYS A 2 47.99 -17.22 -36.61
CA LYS A 2 46.75 -17.09 -36.54
C LYS A 2 46.11 -17.48 -35.36
N TRP A 3 46.52 -18.08 -34.63
CA TRP A 3 45.84 -18.55 -33.65
C TRP A 3 45.59 -17.65 -32.62
N PHE A 4 46.13 -16.80 -32.53
CA PHE A 4 45.95 -15.97 -31.58
C PHE A 4 44.67 -15.45 -31.42
N GLN A 5 44.13 -15.33 -32.28
CA GLN A 5 42.93 -14.75 -32.26
C GLN A 5 42.05 -15.48 -31.45
N VAL A 6 42.06 -16.50 -31.40
CA VAL A 6 41.18 -17.26 -30.78
C VAL A 6 41.03 -16.96 -29.41
N VAL A 7 41.88 -16.82 -28.78
CA VAL A 7 41.75 -16.57 -27.55
C VAL A 7 40.94 -15.58 -27.03
N GLY A 8 41.04 -14.65 -27.50
CA GLY A 8 40.31 -13.61 -26.98
C GLY A 8 38.96 -13.87 -26.83
N ALA A 9 38.51 -14.41 -27.66
CA ALA A 9 37.12 -14.60 -27.63
C ALA A 9 36.65 -15.14 -26.40
N LEU A 10 37.17 -16.03 -26.02
CA LEU A 10 36.66 -16.59 -24.96
C LEU A 10 36.52 -15.84 -23.81
N VAL A 11 37.30 -15.22 -23.53
CA VAL A 11 37.15 -14.45 -22.49
C VAL A 11 36.01 -13.76 -22.30
N THR A 12 35.66 -13.17 -23.17
CA THR A 12 34.54 -12.42 -23.07
C THR A 12 33.43 -13.11 -22.61
N ALA A 13 33.26 -14.07 -23.07
CA ALA A 13 32.07 -14.74 -22.77
C ALA A 13 32.04 -14.80 -21.33
N ALA A 14 32.96 -15.14 -20.82
CA ALA A 14 32.91 -15.29 -19.47
C ALA A 14 32.45 -14.13 -18.85
N ALA A 15 32.87 -13.18 -19.20
CA ALA A 15 32.51 -12.02 -18.58
C ALA A 15 31.15 -11.88 -18.46
N LEU A 16 30.52 -11.95 -19.41
CA LEU A 16 29.25 -11.69 -19.31
C LEU A 16 28.50 -12.56 -18.59
N GLY A 17 28.78 -13.54 -18.62
CA GLY A 17 27.93 -14.39 -18.00
C GLY A 17 27.83 -14.07 -16.67
N LEU A 18 28.60 -13.53 -16.10
CA LEU A 18 28.43 -13.33 -14.85
C LEU A 18 27.70 -12.33 -14.46
N PHE A 19 27.65 -11.50 -14.83
CA PHE A 19 26.97 -10.49 -14.31
C PHE A 19 25.75 -10.52 -14.38
N VAL A 20 25.49 -11.03 -14.93
CA VAL A 20 24.29 -11.00 -15.05
C VAL A 20 23.70 -11.53 -14.05
N SER A 21 24.08 -12.15 -13.70
CA SER A 21 23.42 -12.70 -12.80
C SER A 21 23.27 -12.15 -11.72
N HIS A 22 23.49 -11.62 -11.46
CA HIS A 22 23.19 -11.25 -10.38
C HIS A 22 22.41 -10.51 -10.20
N SER A 23 22.28 -10.25 -10.62
CA SER A 23 21.55 -9.62 -10.41
C SER A 23 20.61 -9.90 -10.22
N SER A 24 20.40 -10.17 -10.16
CA SER A 24 19.54 -10.50 -9.91
C SER A 24 19.09 -10.77 -9.17
N SER A 25 19.13 -10.71 -9.08
CA SER A 25 18.71 -11.04 -8.44
C SER A 25 18.50 -11.14 -7.47
N SER A 26 18.65 -11.09 -7.08
CA SER A 26 18.49 -11.22 -6.10
C SER A 26 17.43 -10.99 -5.63
N ALA A 27 16.88 -11.51 -5.66
CA ALA A 27 15.68 -11.39 -5.29
C ALA A 27 15.58 -11.04 -3.92
N ARG A 28 15.15 -10.00 -3.58
CA ARG A 28 15.00 -9.66 -2.38
C ARG A 28 13.63 -9.59 -2.12
N THR A 29 13.09 -9.85 -1.00
CA THR A 29 11.72 -9.77 -0.75
C THR A 29 11.55 -8.48 -0.09
N PHE A 30 10.75 -7.65 -0.61
CA PHE A 30 10.40 -6.38 -0.01
C PHE A 30 9.07 -6.50 0.67
N PRO A 31 8.85 -5.77 1.74
CA PRO A 31 7.55 -5.78 2.39
C PRO A 31 6.52 -5.28 1.39
N ALA A 32 5.33 -5.76 1.51
CA ALA A 32 4.25 -5.32 0.64
C ALA A 32 3.99 -3.86 0.86
N VAL A 33 3.72 -3.14 -0.19
CA VAL A 33 3.46 -1.72 -0.12
C VAL A 33 1.97 -1.51 -0.01
N VAL A 34 1.58 -0.77 1.00
CA VAL A 34 0.19 -0.44 1.21
C VAL A 34 -0.08 0.89 0.51
N ALA A 35 -1.09 0.93 -0.31
CA ALA A 35 -1.42 2.14 -1.05
C ALA A 35 -2.12 3.12 -0.12
N CYS A 36 -1.38 4.06 0.44
CA CYS A 36 -1.93 5.03 1.36
C CYS A 36 -2.23 6.32 0.62
N ASN A 37 -3.41 6.41 0.04
CA ASN A 37 -3.85 7.63 -0.62
C ASN A 37 -5.37 7.67 -0.58
N ALA A 38 -5.92 8.86 -0.74
CA ALA A 38 -7.36 9.07 -0.60
C ALA A 38 -8.18 8.20 -1.53
N SER A 39 -7.75 8.08 -2.75
CA SER A 39 -8.51 7.32 -3.74
C SER A 39 -8.54 5.84 -3.38
N ALA A 40 -7.40 5.28 -3.00
CA ALA A 40 -7.34 3.87 -2.68
C ALA A 40 -8.17 3.55 -1.44
N ILE A 41 -8.08 4.39 -0.41
CA ILE A 41 -8.80 4.14 0.83
C ILE A 41 -10.30 4.31 0.62
N SER A 42 -10.70 5.33 -0.11
CA SER A 42 -12.13 5.57 -0.31
C SER A 42 -12.77 4.51 -1.19
N SER A 43 -11.97 3.77 -1.95
CA SER A 43 -12.53 2.69 -2.77
C SER A 43 -13.12 1.57 -1.91
N ALA A 44 -12.84 1.54 -0.62
CA ALA A 44 -13.43 0.55 0.27
C ALA A 44 -14.90 0.87 0.60
N TYR A 45 -15.38 2.04 0.18
CA TYR A 45 -16.71 2.50 0.57
C TYR A 45 -17.54 2.81 -0.67
N HIS A 46 -18.85 2.62 -0.56
CA HIS A 46 -19.73 2.84 -1.70
C HIS A 46 -19.96 4.29 -2.02
N GLN A 47 -20.01 5.12 -1.03
CA GLN A 47 -20.30 6.50 -1.27
C GLN A 47 -19.39 7.40 -0.49
N VAL A 48 -18.46 8.01 -1.15
CA VAL A 48 -17.63 9.05 -0.58
C VAL A 48 -17.58 10.14 -1.61
N ASP A 49 -18.09 11.28 -1.28
CA ASP A 49 -18.12 12.39 -2.23
C ASP A 49 -16.89 13.28 -2.13
N SER A 50 -16.35 13.43 -0.95
CA SER A 50 -15.07 14.13 -0.82
C SER A 50 -14.35 13.65 0.42
N VAL A 51 -13.03 13.71 0.39
CA VAL A 51 -12.19 13.27 1.49
C VAL A 51 -11.57 14.50 2.13
N GLN A 52 -11.75 14.68 3.41
CA GLN A 52 -11.16 15.79 4.14
C GLN A 52 -9.81 15.42 4.72
N SER A 53 -9.66 14.20 5.18
CA SER A 53 -8.42 13.79 5.83
C SER A 53 -8.32 12.28 5.79
N PHE A 54 -7.11 11.78 5.76
CA PHE A 54 -6.89 10.34 5.84
C PHE A 54 -5.48 10.10 6.34
N GLY A 55 -5.22 8.93 6.81
CA GLY A 55 -3.89 8.53 7.21
C GLY A 55 -3.82 7.04 7.46
N CYS A 56 -2.63 6.50 7.38
CA CYS A 56 -2.43 5.07 7.50
C CYS A 56 -1.35 4.76 8.52
N ALA A 57 -1.46 3.62 9.14
CA ALA A 57 -0.42 3.07 9.99
C ALA A 57 -0.50 1.56 9.84
N GLY A 58 0.58 0.94 9.40
CA GLY A 58 0.58 -0.48 9.12
C GLY A 58 -0.46 -0.80 8.06
N GLN A 59 -1.32 -1.73 8.34
CA GLN A 59 -2.33 -2.14 7.40
C GLN A 59 -3.69 -1.54 7.73
N PHE A 60 -3.71 -0.43 8.45
CA PHE A 60 -4.96 0.22 8.83
C PHE A 60 -4.95 1.69 8.41
N ALA A 61 -6.13 2.22 8.20
CA ALA A 61 -6.27 3.61 7.81
C ALA A 61 -7.52 4.21 8.44
N TYR A 62 -7.52 5.52 8.58
CA TYR A 62 -8.73 6.24 8.92
C TYR A 62 -9.09 7.12 7.72
N LEU A 63 -10.34 7.49 7.63
CA LEU A 63 -10.83 8.36 6.58
C LEU A 63 -11.90 9.28 7.15
N TRP A 64 -11.70 10.58 6.98
CA TRP A 64 -12.72 11.57 7.27
C TRP A 64 -13.23 12.04 5.92
N ALA A 65 -14.51 11.88 5.69
CA ALA A 65 -15.07 12.15 4.37
C ALA A 65 -16.45 12.74 4.49
N THR A 66 -16.97 13.22 3.37
CA THR A 66 -18.37 13.61 3.32
C THR A 66 -19.12 12.75 2.35
N VAL A 67 -20.37 12.54 2.65
CA VAL A 67 -21.27 11.79 1.82
C VAL A 67 -22.47 12.67 1.56
N GLY A 68 -22.93 12.72 0.33
CA GLY A 68 -24.02 13.60 -0.05
C GLY A 68 -23.51 14.95 -0.51
N LYS A 69 -24.42 15.78 -0.94
CA LYS A 69 -24.09 17.09 -1.46
C LYS A 69 -25.08 18.11 -0.97
N GLY A 70 -24.62 19.35 -0.92
CA GLY A 70 -25.49 20.46 -0.52
C GLY A 70 -26.00 20.27 0.90
N GLU A 71 -27.26 20.47 1.08
CA GLU A 71 -27.84 20.37 2.40
C GLU A 71 -27.89 18.95 2.91
N GLY A 72 -27.74 17.98 2.05
CA GLY A 72 -27.74 16.59 2.46
C GLY A 72 -26.35 16.05 2.78
N GLU A 73 -25.35 16.94 2.77
CA GLU A 73 -24.01 16.49 3.00
C GLU A 73 -23.76 16.18 4.47
N ILE A 74 -23.21 15.04 4.78
CA ILE A 74 -22.89 14.67 6.13
C ILE A 74 -21.45 14.23 6.22
N GLY A 75 -20.80 14.51 7.33
CA GLY A 75 -19.46 14.05 7.58
C GLY A 75 -19.46 12.65 8.17
N VAL A 76 -18.55 11.83 7.74
CA VAL A 76 -18.42 10.47 8.25
C VAL A 76 -16.96 10.18 8.58
N THR A 77 -16.74 9.32 9.55
CA THR A 77 -15.41 8.85 9.91
C THR A 77 -15.41 7.34 9.80
N GLU A 78 -14.46 6.84 9.06
CA GLU A 78 -14.38 5.40 8.81
C GLU A 78 -12.99 4.88 9.09
N VAL A 79 -12.87 3.58 9.28
CA VAL A 79 -11.58 2.92 9.38
C VAL A 79 -11.56 1.77 8.39
N ALA A 80 -10.40 1.47 7.87
CA ALA A 80 -10.25 0.44 6.87
C ALA A 80 -9.03 -0.42 7.17
N HIS A 81 -9.06 -1.63 6.67
CA HIS A 81 -7.95 -2.58 6.80
C HIS A 81 -7.48 -2.96 5.40
N TYR A 82 -6.17 -2.99 5.20
CA TYR A 82 -5.63 -3.34 3.90
C TYR A 82 -5.49 -4.85 3.80
N ASP A 83 -6.13 -5.42 2.80
CA ASP A 83 -6.07 -6.85 2.55
C ASP A 83 -4.91 -7.12 1.61
N LEU A 84 -3.85 -7.72 2.10
CA LEU A 84 -2.67 -7.98 1.30
C LEU A 84 -2.95 -9.00 0.20
N ALA A 85 -3.89 -9.89 0.41
CA ALA A 85 -4.18 -10.91 -0.59
C ALA A 85 -4.81 -10.31 -1.85
N THR A 86 -5.60 -9.27 -1.69
CA THR A 86 -6.25 -8.64 -2.84
C THR A 86 -5.66 -7.27 -3.13
N SER A 87 -4.69 -6.82 -2.34
CA SER A 87 -4.05 -5.52 -2.50
C SER A 87 -5.08 -4.41 -2.53
N SER A 88 -6.04 -4.46 -1.63
CA SER A 88 -7.08 -3.45 -1.60
C SER A 88 -7.53 -3.17 -0.17
N TRP A 89 -8.05 -1.97 0.02
CA TRP A 89 -8.60 -1.59 1.32
C TRP A 89 -9.98 -2.19 1.48
N LYS A 90 -10.28 -2.63 2.67
CA LYS A 90 -11.58 -3.18 3.01
C LYS A 90 -12.18 -2.40 4.15
N ASN A 91 -13.45 -2.13 4.03
CA ASN A 91 -14.21 -1.48 5.07
C ASN A 91 -14.32 -2.42 6.27
N VAL A 92 -14.09 -1.90 7.45
CA VAL A 92 -14.26 -2.70 8.67
C VAL A 92 -15.17 -1.93 9.62
N SER A 93 -15.72 -2.60 10.58
CA SER A 93 -16.62 -1.98 11.54
C SER A 93 -15.84 -1.07 12.46
N ARG A 94 -16.04 0.22 12.30
CA ARG A 94 -15.37 1.21 13.12
C ARG A 94 -15.69 1.00 14.59
N LEU A 95 -16.94 0.77 14.90
CA LEU A 95 -17.33 0.57 16.27
C LEU A 95 -16.59 -0.59 16.89
N HIS A 96 -16.56 -1.71 16.20
CA HIS A 96 -15.94 -2.90 16.72
C HIS A 96 -14.43 -2.71 16.92
N TYR A 97 -13.78 -2.18 15.93
CA TYR A 97 -12.34 -2.01 16.00
C TYR A 97 -11.93 -0.96 17.02
N CYS A 98 -12.72 0.07 17.20
CA CYS A 98 -12.41 1.10 18.16
C CYS A 98 -12.63 0.62 19.59
N VAL A 99 -13.70 -0.10 19.82
CA VAL A 99 -13.99 -0.59 21.16
C VAL A 99 -12.98 -1.62 21.62
N ASP A 100 -12.58 -2.48 20.72
CA ASP A 100 -11.63 -3.54 21.04
C ASP A 100 -10.18 -3.11 20.97
N HIS A 101 -9.92 -1.85 20.67
CA HIS A 101 -8.57 -1.32 20.54
C HIS A 101 -7.71 -2.14 19.61
N ARG A 102 -8.27 -2.46 18.45
CA ARG A 102 -7.58 -3.30 17.47
C ARG A 102 -6.79 -2.51 16.45
N LEU A 103 -6.77 -1.20 16.57
CA LEU A 103 -6.12 -0.33 15.60
C LEU A 103 -4.80 0.18 16.14
N PRO A 104 -3.84 0.49 15.26
CA PRO A 104 -2.63 1.16 15.69
C PRO A 104 -2.98 2.50 16.33
N THR A 105 -2.16 2.95 17.26
CA THR A 105 -2.44 4.17 18.02
C THR A 105 -2.81 5.35 17.15
N TYR A 106 -2.08 5.55 16.09
CA TYR A 106 -2.35 6.69 15.19
C TYR A 106 -3.76 6.61 14.59
N VAL A 107 -4.13 5.44 14.09
CA VAL A 107 -5.45 5.27 13.47
C VAL A 107 -6.53 5.29 14.55
N GLN A 108 -6.23 4.75 15.72
CA GLN A 108 -7.16 4.78 16.84
C GLN A 108 -7.50 6.23 17.20
N PHE A 109 -6.48 7.06 17.27
CA PHE A 109 -6.69 8.45 17.63
C PHE A 109 -7.55 9.19 16.61
N TRP A 110 -7.18 9.12 15.35
CA TRP A 110 -7.90 9.88 14.33
C TRP A 110 -9.18 9.22 13.85
N GLY A 111 -9.27 7.91 13.95
CA GLY A 111 -10.42 7.18 13.45
C GLY A 111 -11.50 6.91 14.48
N CYS A 112 -11.16 7.02 15.76
CA CYS A 112 -12.12 6.66 16.81
C CYS A 112 -12.57 7.83 17.68
N ASN A 113 -11.84 8.93 17.64
CA ASN A 113 -12.16 10.08 18.51
C ASN A 113 -12.97 11.17 17.85
N SER A 114 -13.33 10.99 16.61
CA SER A 114 -14.15 11.98 15.93
C SER A 114 -15.54 11.43 15.78
N ASN A 115 -16.49 12.29 15.62
CA ASN A 115 -17.87 11.86 15.50
C ASN A 115 -18.28 11.64 14.14
#